data_8c0f135e39044e6c73de2e68e482bd46
#
_entry.id   8c0f135e39044e6c73de2e68e482bd46
#
_cell.length_a   1.000
_cell.length_b   1.000
_cell.length_c   1.000
_cell.angle_alpha   90.00
_cell.angle_beta   90.00
_cell.angle_gamma   90.00
#
_symmetry.space_group_name_H-M   'P 1'
#
loop_
_entity.id
_entity.type
_entity.pdbx_description
1 polymer ?
#
loop_
_entity_poly.entity_id
_entity_poly.type
_entity_poly.pdbx_seq_one_letter_code
_entity_poly.pdbx_strand_id
1 'polypeptide(L)'
;GFEDASQNALKNSGDYFPGFIQIYPDGSAQRTMGNKENFDKLIFFTKNLSYNKKANDLEDIKKKIISTALPYIENSDDLVYSKFLTPKDLNETFLFPKGNIDHLTMTGDQNFDKRTFSSRSSNFYSYYDYDNIYYCGAGSFPCGSVAGTPGYMCSKQIIKQFSSKKA
;
A
#
# COMPACT_ATOMS: atom_id res chain seq x y z
N GLY A 1 -20.83 11.09 1.74
CA GLY A 1 -19.48 11.59 1.57
C GLY A 1 -18.41 10.57 1.96
N PHE A 2 -17.18 11.02 2.07
CA PHE A 2 -16.03 10.14 2.42
C PHE A 2 -16.20 9.47 3.79
N GLU A 3 -16.72 10.20 4.77
CA GLU A 3 -17.03 9.67 6.10
C GLU A 3 -18.08 8.57 6.08
N ASP A 4 -19.16 8.76 5.32
CA ASP A 4 -20.24 7.78 5.24
C ASP A 4 -19.78 6.49 4.57
N ALA A 5 -18.97 6.60 3.52
CA ALA A 5 -18.40 5.43 2.85
C ALA A 5 -17.42 4.69 3.77
N SER A 6 -16.62 5.39 4.56
CA SER A 6 -15.71 4.81 5.55
C SER A 6 -16.45 4.09 6.67
N GLN A 7 -17.50 4.71 7.21
CA GLN A 7 -18.35 4.12 8.24
C GLN A 7 -19.08 2.86 7.74
N ASN A 8 -19.56 2.89 6.50
CA ASN A 8 -20.22 1.75 5.88
C ASN A 8 -19.23 0.60 5.60
N ALA A 9 -18.03 0.90 5.15
CA ALA A 9 -16.99 -0.11 4.96
C ALA A 9 -16.57 -0.79 6.28
N LEU A 10 -16.54 -0.04 7.37
CA LEU A 10 -16.28 -0.58 8.71
C LEU A 10 -17.43 -1.44 9.25
N LYS A 11 -18.67 -1.08 8.93
CA LYS A 11 -19.86 -1.81 9.39
C LYS A 11 -20.10 -3.09 8.58
N ASN A 12 -19.81 -3.06 7.29
CA ASN A 12 -20.03 -4.17 6.36
C ASN A 12 -18.69 -4.85 6.08
N SER A 13 -18.26 -5.72 6.98
CA SER A 13 -17.03 -6.49 6.83
C SER A 13 -17.03 -7.26 5.52
N GLY A 14 -16.41 -6.72 4.50
CA GLY A 14 -16.30 -7.35 3.19
C GLY A 14 -16.62 -6.46 2.01
N ASP A 15 -17.16 -5.26 2.23
CA ASP A 15 -17.28 -4.28 1.16
C ASP A 15 -15.94 -3.57 0.94
N TYR A 16 -15.68 -3.20 -0.31
CA TYR A 16 -14.52 -2.39 -0.63
C TYR A 16 -14.82 -0.91 -0.38
N PHE A 17 -13.75 -0.18 -0.08
CA PHE A 17 -13.79 1.28 0.02
C PHE A 17 -13.18 1.89 -1.25
N PRO A 18 -13.90 2.77 -1.96
CA PRO A 18 -13.29 3.52 -3.04
C PRO A 18 -12.16 4.39 -2.50
N GLY A 19 -10.97 4.18 -3.02
CA GLY A 19 -9.79 4.93 -2.62
C GLY A 19 -9.59 6.15 -3.52
N PHE A 20 -8.57 6.08 -4.34
CA PHE A 20 -8.21 7.15 -5.27
C PHE A 20 -7.77 6.58 -6.61
N ILE A 21 -7.77 7.44 -7.62
CA ILE A 21 -7.30 7.11 -8.96
C ILE A 21 -5.96 7.83 -9.16
N GLN A 22 -4.96 7.09 -9.61
CA GLN A 22 -3.71 7.67 -10.12
C GLN A 22 -3.72 7.62 -11.64
N ILE A 23 -3.42 8.74 -12.25
CA ILE A 23 -3.33 8.89 -13.70
C ILE A 23 -1.86 8.98 -14.08
N TYR A 24 -1.43 8.09 -14.96
CA TYR A 24 -0.09 8.08 -15.51
C TYR A 24 -0.19 8.35 -17.02
N PRO A 25 0.04 9.60 -17.45
CA PRO A 25 -0.07 10.00 -18.85
C PRO A 25 1.19 9.59 -19.64
N ASP A 26 1.62 8.35 -19.48
CA ASP A 26 2.83 7.83 -20.11
C ASP A 26 2.73 7.88 -21.62
N GLY A 27 1.58 7.52 -22.18
CA GLY A 27 1.33 7.56 -23.61
C GLY A 27 1.40 9.00 -24.15
N SER A 28 0.80 9.95 -23.45
CA SER A 28 0.89 11.38 -23.79
C SER A 28 2.33 11.89 -23.78
N ALA A 29 3.09 11.57 -22.75
CA ALA A 29 4.49 11.94 -22.64
C ALA A 29 5.32 11.31 -23.75
N GLN A 30 5.13 10.03 -24.04
CA GLN A 30 5.85 9.34 -25.10
C GLN A 30 5.52 9.89 -26.49
N ARG A 31 4.26 10.22 -26.77
CA ARG A 31 3.86 10.87 -28.03
C ARG A 31 4.53 12.24 -28.20
N THR A 32 4.63 13.01 -27.11
CA THR A 32 5.34 14.31 -27.11
C THR A 32 6.82 14.15 -27.43
N MET A 33 7.43 13.05 -27.04
CA MET A 33 8.82 12.70 -27.35
C MET A 33 9.00 12.03 -28.73
N GLY A 34 7.92 11.89 -29.51
CA GLY A 34 7.94 11.25 -30.84
C GLY A 34 7.92 9.72 -30.82
N ASN A 35 7.66 9.10 -29.69
CA ASN A 35 7.52 7.67 -29.57
C ASN A 35 6.10 7.20 -29.94
N LYS A 36 5.96 5.92 -30.34
CA LYS A 36 4.68 5.34 -30.78
C LYS A 36 3.83 4.73 -29.64
N GLU A 37 4.25 4.84 -28.39
CA GLU A 37 3.43 4.36 -27.27
C GLU A 37 2.19 5.24 -27.10
N ASN A 38 1.03 4.61 -27.11
CA ASN A 38 -0.25 5.27 -27.22
C ASN A 38 -1.16 5.11 -25.99
N PHE A 39 -0.69 4.47 -24.91
CA PHE A 39 -1.56 4.12 -23.80
C PHE A 39 -1.21 4.92 -22.55
N ASP A 40 -2.21 5.57 -22.01
CA ASP A 40 -2.14 6.11 -20.65
C ASP A 40 -2.58 5.03 -19.64
N LYS A 41 -2.09 5.08 -18.41
CA LYS A 41 -2.42 4.11 -17.36
C LYS A 41 -3.26 4.76 -16.29
N LEU A 42 -4.32 4.09 -15.88
CA LEU A 42 -5.12 4.44 -14.72
C LEU A 42 -4.97 3.36 -13.66
N ILE A 43 -4.61 3.73 -12.46
CA ILE A 43 -4.54 2.81 -11.32
C ILE A 43 -5.60 3.19 -10.31
N PHE A 44 -6.52 2.28 -10.06
CA PHE A 44 -7.57 2.43 -9.08
C PHE A 44 -7.15 1.76 -7.77
N PHE A 45 -6.99 2.54 -6.73
CA PHE A 45 -6.77 2.01 -5.39
C PHE A 45 -8.10 1.86 -4.66
N THR A 46 -8.39 0.65 -4.25
CA THR A 46 -9.51 0.35 -3.37
C THR A 46 -8.99 -0.16 -2.05
N LYS A 47 -9.66 0.18 -0.96
CA LYS A 47 -9.28 -0.21 0.40
C LYS A 47 -10.31 -1.16 0.99
N ASN A 48 -9.91 -1.86 2.02
CA ASN A 48 -10.76 -2.73 2.85
C ASN A 48 -11.40 -3.91 2.10
N LEU A 49 -10.85 -4.30 0.95
CA LEU A 49 -11.29 -5.53 0.28
C LEU A 49 -10.86 -6.74 1.12
N SER A 50 -11.82 -7.60 1.45
CA SER A 50 -11.54 -8.79 2.24
C SER A 50 -10.64 -9.79 1.49
N TYR A 51 -9.65 -10.33 2.20
CA TYR A 51 -8.77 -11.38 1.68
C TYR A 51 -9.53 -12.65 1.25
N ASN A 52 -10.61 -12.97 1.95
CA ASN A 52 -11.41 -14.17 1.72
C ASN A 52 -12.64 -13.93 0.84
N LYS A 53 -12.68 -12.85 0.06
CA LYS A 53 -13.80 -12.56 -0.83
C LYS A 53 -13.96 -13.64 -1.89
N LYS A 54 -15.19 -14.05 -2.18
CA LYS A 54 -15.47 -15.06 -3.22
C LYS A 54 -15.24 -14.50 -4.63
N ALA A 55 -14.89 -15.37 -5.56
CA ALA A 55 -14.56 -14.98 -6.93
C ALA A 55 -15.69 -14.20 -7.63
N ASN A 56 -16.94 -14.64 -7.48
CA ASN A 56 -18.09 -13.95 -8.08
C ASN A 56 -18.25 -12.53 -7.54
N ASP A 57 -18.09 -12.35 -6.23
CA ASP A 57 -18.15 -11.02 -5.61
C ASP A 57 -17.01 -10.11 -6.10
N LEU A 58 -15.84 -10.69 -6.39
CA LEU A 58 -14.68 -9.94 -6.92
C LEU A 58 -14.93 -9.42 -8.33
N GLU A 59 -15.56 -10.20 -9.19
CA GLU A 59 -15.93 -9.75 -10.54
C GLU A 59 -16.98 -8.63 -10.51
N ASP A 60 -17.95 -8.70 -9.60
CA ASP A 60 -18.94 -7.64 -9.45
C ASP A 60 -18.30 -6.35 -8.87
N ILE A 61 -17.38 -6.48 -7.95
CA ILE A 61 -16.59 -5.36 -7.41
C ILE A 61 -15.76 -4.72 -8.52
N LYS A 62 -15.07 -5.52 -9.33
CA LYS A 62 -14.29 -5.04 -10.48
C LYS A 62 -15.16 -4.23 -11.45
N LYS A 63 -16.33 -4.76 -11.84
CA LYS A 63 -17.28 -4.06 -12.70
C LYS A 63 -17.72 -2.73 -12.09
N LYS A 64 -18.03 -2.73 -10.81
CA LYS A 64 -18.43 -1.53 -10.06
C LYS A 64 -17.35 -0.46 -10.05
N ILE A 65 -16.09 -0.85 -9.80
CA ILE A 65 -14.94 0.07 -9.83
C ILE A 65 -14.80 0.70 -11.21
N ILE A 66 -14.82 -0.12 -12.26
CA ILE A 66 -14.71 0.35 -13.64
C ILE A 66 -15.87 1.29 -13.97
N SER A 67 -17.11 0.90 -13.71
CA SER A 67 -18.29 1.73 -13.99
C SER A 67 -18.29 3.09 -13.28
N THR A 68 -17.65 3.18 -12.12
CA THR A 68 -17.50 4.44 -11.39
C THR A 68 -16.53 5.40 -12.09
N ALA A 69 -15.58 4.89 -12.84
CA ALA A 69 -14.57 5.68 -13.53
C ALA A 69 -14.96 6.06 -14.95
N LEU A 70 -15.71 5.21 -15.65
CA LEU A 70 -16.07 5.41 -17.05
C LEU A 70 -16.64 6.80 -17.37
N PRO A 71 -17.52 7.40 -16.53
CA PRO A 71 -18.05 8.73 -16.81
C PRO A 71 -17.01 9.86 -16.88
N TYR A 72 -15.81 9.61 -16.40
CA TYR A 72 -14.71 10.59 -16.39
C TYR A 72 -13.66 10.33 -17.47
N ILE A 73 -13.89 9.35 -18.34
CA ILE A 73 -12.95 8.93 -19.39
C ILE A 73 -13.66 9.12 -20.75
N GLU A 74 -13.19 10.07 -21.55
CA GLU A 74 -13.81 10.40 -22.85
C GLU A 74 -13.78 9.23 -23.86
N ASN A 75 -12.70 8.45 -23.83
CA ASN A 75 -12.49 7.31 -24.75
C ASN A 75 -12.50 5.96 -24.03
N SER A 76 -13.47 5.76 -23.16
CA SER A 76 -13.59 4.52 -22.38
C SER A 76 -13.70 3.25 -23.21
N ASP A 77 -14.18 3.36 -24.45
CA ASP A 77 -14.31 2.24 -25.38
C ASP A 77 -12.95 1.77 -25.94
N ASP A 78 -11.92 2.60 -25.82
CA ASP A 78 -10.54 2.28 -26.23
C ASP A 78 -9.75 1.52 -25.15
N LEU A 79 -10.41 0.92 -24.19
CA LEU A 79 -9.77 0.13 -23.14
C LEU A 79 -9.04 -1.09 -23.70
N VAL A 80 -7.72 -1.05 -23.73
CA VAL A 80 -6.89 -2.11 -24.31
C VAL A 80 -6.64 -3.24 -23.34
N TYR A 81 -6.48 -2.92 -22.05
CA TYR A 81 -6.14 -3.89 -21.04
C TYR A 81 -6.61 -3.46 -19.64
N SER A 82 -7.14 -4.40 -18.91
CA SER A 82 -7.42 -4.19 -17.48
C SER A 82 -6.96 -5.39 -16.64
N LYS A 83 -6.38 -5.10 -15.49
CA LYS A 83 -6.01 -6.11 -14.50
C LYS A 83 -6.55 -5.71 -13.14
N PHE A 84 -7.17 -6.65 -12.45
CA PHE A 84 -7.62 -6.48 -11.09
C PHE A 84 -6.74 -7.34 -10.18
N LEU A 85 -6.07 -6.69 -9.22
CA LEU A 85 -5.26 -7.38 -8.22
C LEU A 85 -6.03 -7.42 -6.90
N THR A 86 -6.35 -8.61 -6.46
CA THR A 86 -7.01 -8.86 -5.18
C THR A 86 -5.98 -8.88 -4.04
N PRO A 87 -6.40 -8.78 -2.77
CA PRO A 87 -5.50 -9.00 -1.64
C PRO A 87 -4.76 -10.34 -1.70
N LYS A 88 -5.40 -11.37 -2.26
CA LYS A 88 -4.77 -12.68 -2.44
C LYS A 88 -3.66 -12.62 -3.48
N ASP A 89 -3.90 -11.97 -4.62
CA ASP A 89 -2.87 -11.78 -5.65
C ASP A 89 -1.68 -10.96 -5.12
N LEU A 90 -1.94 -9.93 -4.31
CA LEU A 90 -0.89 -9.14 -3.67
C LEU A 90 -0.06 -9.97 -2.69
N ASN A 91 -0.71 -10.84 -1.94
CA ASN A 91 -0.01 -11.76 -1.03
C ASN A 91 0.84 -12.80 -1.78
N GLU A 92 0.30 -13.38 -2.84
CA GLU A 92 0.97 -14.43 -3.61
C GLU A 92 2.11 -13.88 -4.49
N THR A 93 1.91 -12.70 -5.09
CA THR A 93 2.88 -12.10 -6.01
C THR A 93 3.98 -11.31 -5.30
N PHE A 94 3.60 -10.52 -4.29
CA PHE A 94 4.50 -9.57 -3.63
C PHE A 94 4.79 -9.92 -2.17
N LEU A 95 4.25 -11.02 -1.67
CA LEU A 95 4.41 -11.49 -0.29
C LEU A 95 3.89 -10.47 0.75
N PHE A 96 2.96 -9.60 0.36
CA PHE A 96 2.33 -8.69 1.31
C PHE A 96 1.41 -9.46 2.26
N PRO A 97 1.60 -9.39 3.58
CA PRO A 97 0.80 -10.14 4.52
C PRO A 97 -0.70 -9.90 4.33
N LYS A 98 -1.44 -10.90 3.87
CA LYS A 98 -2.87 -10.80 3.50
C LYS A 98 -3.19 -9.64 2.54
N GLY A 99 -2.25 -9.29 1.68
CA GLY A 99 -2.40 -8.21 0.72
C GLY A 99 -2.28 -6.80 1.31
N ASN A 100 -1.81 -6.66 2.54
CA ASN A 100 -1.65 -5.38 3.19
C ASN A 100 -0.32 -4.73 2.80
N ILE A 101 -0.38 -3.62 2.08
CA ILE A 101 0.80 -2.86 1.64
C ILE A 101 1.59 -2.23 2.80
N ASP A 102 0.94 -2.00 3.93
CA ASP A 102 1.59 -1.47 5.13
C ASP A 102 2.25 -2.58 5.96
N HIS A 103 2.09 -3.84 5.58
CA HIS A 103 2.61 -5.05 6.20
C HIS A 103 2.11 -5.30 7.63
N LEU A 104 1.60 -4.30 8.32
CA LEU A 104 1.02 -4.38 9.66
C LEU A 104 -0.34 -3.70 9.72
N THR A 105 -1.16 -4.14 10.67
CA THR A 105 -2.45 -3.52 10.93
C THR A 105 -2.27 -2.19 11.64
N MET A 106 -2.89 -1.15 11.12
CA MET A 106 -2.90 0.19 11.71
C MET A 106 -4.06 0.36 12.70
N THR A 107 -4.11 -0.50 13.70
CA THR A 107 -5.16 -0.46 14.75
C THR A 107 -4.54 -0.18 16.11
N GLY A 108 -5.33 0.32 17.03
CA GLY A 108 -5.07 0.57 18.45
C GLY A 108 -3.62 0.42 18.93
N ASP A 109 -3.23 -0.80 19.20
CA ASP A 109 -1.90 -1.11 19.74
C ASP A 109 -0.74 -0.98 18.75
N GLN A 110 -1.06 -0.74 17.46
CA GLN A 110 -0.08 -0.57 16.39
C GLN A 110 0.07 0.88 15.94
N ASN A 111 -0.61 1.82 16.60
CA ASN A 111 -0.56 3.23 16.24
C ASN A 111 0.41 4.01 17.12
N PHE A 112 1.08 4.98 16.53
CA PHE A 112 1.96 5.95 17.19
C PHE A 112 2.94 5.29 18.18
N ASP A 113 3.03 5.81 19.38
CA ASP A 113 3.88 5.35 20.44
C ASP A 113 3.61 3.92 20.91
N LYS A 114 2.39 3.42 20.73
CA LYS A 114 2.05 2.04 21.09
C LYS A 114 2.72 1.01 20.19
N ARG A 115 2.99 1.39 18.94
CA ARG A 115 3.72 0.52 18.00
C ARG A 115 5.18 0.33 18.35
N THR A 116 5.62 1.02 19.32
CA THR A 116 7.04 1.10 19.56
C THR A 116 7.59 0.25 20.62
N PHE A 117 6.74 -0.27 21.36
CA PHE A 117 7.10 -1.08 22.12
C PHE A 117 8.28 -1.55 22.51
N SER A 118 8.92 -1.77 21.74
CA SER A 118 10.29 -2.03 21.83
C SER A 118 11.14 -0.82 22.13
N SER A 119 10.55 0.28 22.41
CA SER A 119 11.22 1.49 22.89
C SER A 119 12.12 1.31 24.11
N ARG A 120 11.98 0.19 24.81
CA ARG A 120 12.83 -0.18 25.95
C ARG A 120 14.13 -0.85 25.53
N SER A 121 14.26 -1.25 24.30
CA SER A 121 15.46 -1.88 23.77
C SER A 121 16.31 -0.80 23.11
N SER A 122 17.61 -0.78 23.42
CA SER A 122 18.58 0.03 22.70
C SER A 122 18.65 -0.31 21.22
N ASN A 123 18.05 -1.42 20.82
CA ASN A 123 18.08 -2.01 19.48
C ASN A 123 16.71 -1.99 18.80
N PHE A 124 16.10 -0.83 18.72
CA PHE A 124 14.76 -0.64 18.23
C PHE A 124 14.42 -1.24 16.87
N TYR A 125 15.33 -1.23 15.94
CA TYR A 125 15.17 -1.82 14.59
C TYR A 125 15.87 -3.18 14.46
N SER A 126 16.48 -3.70 15.52
CA SER A 126 17.12 -5.01 15.47
C SER A 126 16.10 -6.12 15.29
N TYR A 127 16.47 -7.11 14.52
CA TYR A 127 15.65 -8.28 14.29
C TYR A 127 15.88 -9.31 15.40
N TYR A 128 14.91 -9.42 16.30
CA TYR A 128 15.01 -10.27 17.50
C TYR A 128 16.32 -10.07 18.27
N ASP A 129 16.99 -11.14 18.64
CA ASP A 129 18.23 -11.15 19.42
C ASP A 129 19.50 -11.03 18.56
N TYR A 130 19.36 -10.65 17.29
CA TYR A 130 20.52 -10.47 16.41
C TYR A 130 21.04 -9.03 16.46
N ASP A 131 22.28 -8.88 16.88
CA ASP A 131 22.93 -7.56 17.05
C ASP A 131 23.24 -6.83 15.74
N ASN A 132 23.24 -7.54 14.63
CA ASN A 132 23.69 -7.03 13.33
C ASN A 132 22.67 -7.20 12.19
N ILE A 133 21.45 -7.62 12.51
CA ILE A 133 20.35 -7.71 11.56
C ILE A 133 19.31 -6.66 11.94
N TYR A 134 18.96 -5.81 10.96
CA TYR A 134 18.03 -4.71 11.14
C TYR A 134 16.88 -4.82 10.15
N TYR A 135 15.70 -4.42 10.58
CA TYR A 135 14.51 -4.36 9.76
C TYR A 135 13.96 -2.93 9.74
N CYS A 136 13.82 -2.38 8.53
CA CYS A 136 13.29 -1.03 8.32
C CYS A 136 12.47 -0.95 7.04
N GLY A 137 11.28 -1.47 7.08
CA GLY A 137 10.35 -1.47 5.95
C GLY A 137 9.02 -0.81 6.30
N ALA A 138 8.02 -0.99 5.44
CA ALA A 138 6.66 -0.48 5.63
C ALA A 138 6.04 -0.94 6.96
N GLY A 139 6.40 -2.13 7.43
CA GLY A 139 5.97 -2.68 8.70
C GLY A 139 6.69 -2.13 9.93
N SER A 140 7.73 -1.29 9.78
CA SER A 140 8.47 -0.71 10.90
C SER A 140 7.88 0.62 11.35
N PHE A 141 8.27 1.05 12.57
CA PHE A 141 7.94 2.39 13.05
C PHE A 141 8.64 3.49 12.21
N PRO A 142 8.00 4.62 11.96
CA PRO A 142 6.64 5.03 12.39
C PRO A 142 5.52 4.47 11.50
N CYS A 143 5.78 3.87 10.44
CA CYS A 143 5.01 3.13 9.45
C CYS A 143 5.49 3.45 8.03
N GLY A 144 5.07 2.61 7.08
CA GLY A 144 5.29 2.88 5.67
C GLY A 144 4.58 4.18 5.27
N SER A 145 5.23 4.96 4.58
CA SER A 145 4.78 5.96 3.65
C SER A 145 5.95 6.19 2.72
N VAL A 146 5.72 6.80 1.61
CA VAL A 146 6.76 7.05 0.60
C VAL A 146 7.93 7.92 1.12
N ALA A 147 7.83 8.40 2.35
CA ALA A 147 8.79 9.31 2.98
C ALA A 147 10.14 8.68 3.41
N GLY A 148 10.26 7.34 3.40
CA GLY A 148 11.49 6.66 3.79
C GLY A 148 11.88 6.79 5.27
N THR A 149 10.96 7.27 6.12
CA THR A 149 11.22 7.55 7.54
C THR A 149 11.74 6.35 8.33
N PRO A 150 11.23 5.12 8.18
CA PRO A 150 11.78 3.96 8.87
C PRO A 150 13.24 3.71 8.54
N GLY A 151 13.62 3.80 7.28
CA GLY A 151 15.02 3.63 6.85
C GLY A 151 15.94 4.71 7.43
N TYR A 152 15.50 5.96 7.41
CA TYR A 152 16.24 7.06 8.01
C TYR A 152 16.46 6.86 9.51
N MET A 153 15.41 6.53 10.25
CA MET A 153 15.51 6.32 11.69
C MET A 153 16.36 5.10 12.05
N CYS A 154 16.23 4.02 11.30
CA CYS A 154 17.06 2.84 11.46
C CYS A 154 18.54 3.14 11.23
N SER A 155 18.87 3.84 10.16
CA SER A 155 20.27 4.23 9.86
C SER A 155 20.88 5.09 10.95
N LYS A 156 20.12 6.04 11.52
CA LYS A 156 20.56 6.84 12.66
C LYS A 156 20.87 5.98 13.89
N GLN A 157 20.03 5.00 14.15
CA GLN A 157 20.27 4.08 15.27
C GLN A 157 21.53 3.24 15.05
N ILE A 158 21.71 2.71 13.85
CA ILE A 158 22.90 1.93 13.50
C ILE A 158 24.17 2.77 13.69
N ILE A 159 24.20 3.99 13.15
CA ILE A 159 25.34 4.91 13.29
C ILE A 159 25.66 5.15 14.77
N LYS A 160 24.65 5.42 15.58
CA LYS A 160 24.84 5.66 17.02
C LYS A 160 25.44 4.45 17.72
N GLN A 161 24.97 3.22 17.41
CA GLN A 161 25.50 2.00 18.02
C GLN A 161 26.96 1.74 17.65
N PHE A 162 27.33 1.95 16.40
CA PHE A 162 28.70 1.75 15.96
C PHE A 162 29.66 2.86 16.42
N SER A 163 29.16 4.06 16.59
CA SER A 163 29.98 5.16 17.12
C SER A 163 30.27 4.99 18.62
N SER A 164 29.32 4.48 19.39
CA SER A 164 29.53 4.23 20.84
C SER A 164 30.41 3.01 21.14
N LYS A 165 30.60 2.10 20.20
CA LYS A 165 31.53 0.95 20.37
C LYS A 165 32.99 1.30 20.06
N LYS A 166 33.26 2.51 19.55
CA LYS A 166 34.62 2.99 19.22
C LYS A 166 35.22 3.92 20.31
N ALA A 167 34.45 4.27 21.28
CA ALA A 167 34.87 5.05 22.45
C ALA A 167 35.08 4.14 23.65
#